data_70df687428fea8b46b14075551f8bf58
#
_entry.id   70df687428fea8b46b14075551f8bf58
#
_cell.length_a   1.000
_cell.length_b   1.000
_cell.length_c   1.000
_cell.angle_alpha   90.00
_cell.angle_beta   90.00
_cell.angle_gamma   90.00
#
_symmetry.space_group_name_H-M   'P 1'
#
loop_
_entity.id
_entity.type
_entity.pdbx_description
1 polymer ?
#
loop_
_entity_poly.entity_id
_entity_poly.type
_entity_poly.pdbx_seq_one_letter_code
_entity_poly.pdbx_strand_id
1 'polypeptide(L)'
;MIRDITLGQYYSVDSPIHRRDPRVKILAVIIYIAAIFVVGNYMGFLACALSLVLVIAMSKVPTGFILRGLKPVIFILVFTFSLNIFMIDGKVLWHFGFLEITDRGLYTAVFMSIRLILLILGTSILTFTTTPIKLTDGIEKLLWPFSKVGLPTHDIAMMMSIALRFIPDRDRKSVV
;
A
#
# COMPACT_ATOMS: atom_id res chain seq x y z
N MET A 1 4.71 -30.50 3.59
CA MET A 1 3.61 -29.63 3.19
C MET A 1 3.24 -28.65 4.31
N ILE A 2 4.14 -27.79 4.74
CA ILE A 2 3.87 -26.57 5.54
C ILE A 2 5.03 -25.64 5.22
N ARG A 3 5.00 -25.02 4.02
CA ARG A 3 6.09 -24.16 3.53
C ARG A 3 5.74 -22.69 3.45
N ASP A 4 4.57 -22.28 3.91
CA ASP A 4 4.07 -20.92 3.65
C ASP A 4 3.55 -20.20 4.92
N ILE A 5 4.24 -20.35 6.04
CA ILE A 5 4.08 -19.37 7.12
C ILE A 5 5.27 -18.40 7.00
N THR A 6 5.25 -17.62 5.94
CA THR A 6 6.08 -16.43 5.83
C THR A 6 5.56 -15.43 6.86
N LEU A 7 6.41 -15.04 7.80
CA LEU A 7 6.22 -13.92 8.70
C LEU A 7 6.00 -12.65 7.86
N GLY A 8 4.74 -12.27 7.67
CA GLY A 8 4.36 -11.18 6.77
C GLY A 8 4.28 -11.61 5.30
N GLN A 9 3.63 -10.79 4.51
CA GLN A 9 3.42 -11.01 3.07
C GLN A 9 4.69 -10.71 2.22
N TYR A 10 5.89 -10.81 2.81
CA TYR A 10 7.14 -10.56 2.11
C TYR A 10 7.42 -11.65 1.08
N TYR A 11 7.63 -11.25 -0.16
CA TYR A 11 7.97 -12.14 -1.27
C TYR A 11 9.48 -12.01 -1.57
N SER A 12 10.28 -13.02 -1.22
CA SER A 12 11.72 -12.96 -1.40
C SER A 12 12.12 -13.22 -2.85
N VAL A 13 12.37 -12.16 -3.59
CA VAL A 13 12.89 -12.19 -4.97
C VAL A 13 14.03 -11.19 -5.09
N ASP A 14 15.11 -11.60 -5.75
CA ASP A 14 16.17 -10.68 -6.10
C ASP A 14 15.74 -9.73 -7.21
N SER A 15 15.38 -8.50 -6.81
CA SER A 15 15.07 -7.43 -7.74
C SER A 15 15.81 -6.14 -7.35
N PRO A 16 16.01 -5.21 -8.29
CA PRO A 16 16.63 -3.91 -8.00
C PRO A 16 15.94 -3.15 -6.86
N ILE A 17 14.61 -3.34 -6.74
CA ILE A 17 13.82 -2.70 -5.69
C ILE A 17 14.11 -3.34 -4.32
N HIS A 18 14.25 -4.68 -4.24
CA HIS A 18 14.54 -5.36 -2.97
C HIS A 18 15.89 -4.96 -2.36
N ARG A 19 16.88 -4.59 -3.20
CA ARG A 19 18.22 -4.16 -2.78
C ARG A 19 18.30 -2.69 -2.33
N ARG A 20 17.27 -1.88 -2.60
CA ARG A 20 17.26 -0.46 -2.20
C ARG A 20 17.00 -0.30 -0.70
N ASP A 21 17.58 0.77 -0.13
CA ASP A 21 17.41 1.13 1.26
C ASP A 21 15.93 1.24 1.66
N PRO A 22 15.54 0.67 2.82
CA PRO A 22 14.16 0.75 3.31
C PRO A 22 13.65 2.19 3.45
N ARG A 23 14.52 3.13 3.82
CA ARG A 23 14.19 4.56 3.95
C ARG A 23 13.67 5.15 2.64
N VAL A 24 14.37 4.86 1.54
CA VAL A 24 14.00 5.37 0.21
C VAL A 24 12.66 4.80 -0.22
N LYS A 25 12.39 3.53 0.07
CA LYS A 25 11.11 2.88 -0.22
C LYS A 25 9.96 3.50 0.56
N ILE A 26 10.16 3.71 1.86
CA ILE A 26 9.14 4.33 2.72
C ILE A 26 8.84 5.75 2.22
N LEU A 27 9.90 6.54 1.96
CA LEU A 27 9.75 7.91 1.47
C LEU A 27 9.04 7.94 0.11
N ALA A 28 9.42 7.04 -0.82
CA ALA A 28 8.81 6.94 -2.14
C ALA A 28 7.31 6.61 -2.03
N VAL A 29 6.92 5.70 -1.14
CA VAL A 29 5.51 5.36 -0.91
C VAL A 29 4.76 6.53 -0.27
N ILE A 30 5.34 7.24 0.68
CA ILE A 30 4.72 8.43 1.27
C ILE A 30 4.49 9.51 0.21
N ILE A 31 5.51 9.79 -0.62
CA ILE A 31 5.38 10.75 -1.73
C ILE A 31 4.32 10.30 -2.73
N TYR A 32 4.28 9.01 -3.04
CA TYR A 32 3.28 8.44 -3.94
C TYR A 32 1.86 8.59 -3.39
N ILE A 33 1.65 8.30 -2.10
CA ILE A 33 0.36 8.51 -1.42
C ILE A 33 -0.03 9.99 -1.48
N ALA A 34 0.89 10.90 -1.12
CA ALA A 34 0.65 12.34 -1.18
C ALA A 34 0.28 12.79 -2.60
N ALA A 35 1.00 12.30 -3.62
CA ALA A 35 0.72 12.58 -5.03
C ALA A 35 -0.70 12.16 -5.42
N ILE A 36 -1.15 10.96 -5.06
CA ILE A 36 -2.51 10.46 -5.35
C ILE A 36 -3.58 11.36 -4.70
N PHE A 37 -3.33 11.91 -3.51
CA PHE A 37 -4.29 12.80 -2.86
C PHE A 37 -4.37 14.18 -3.51
N VAL A 38 -3.24 14.70 -3.99
CA VAL A 38 -3.17 15.99 -4.68
C VAL A 38 -3.75 15.92 -6.10
N VAL A 39 -3.64 14.75 -6.74
CA VAL A 39 -4.15 14.54 -8.09
C VAL A 39 -5.69 14.52 -8.10
N GLY A 40 -6.27 15.43 -8.89
CA GLY A 40 -7.71 15.51 -9.14
C GLY A 40 -8.09 15.28 -10.62
N ASN A 41 -7.11 14.99 -11.50
CA ASN A 41 -7.31 14.86 -12.94
C ASN A 41 -7.02 13.44 -13.43
N TYR A 42 -7.72 12.98 -14.47
CA TYR A 42 -7.47 11.67 -15.09
C TYR A 42 -6.03 11.48 -15.58
N MET A 43 -5.41 12.54 -16.12
CA MET A 43 -4.00 12.48 -16.57
C MET A 43 -3.04 12.23 -15.40
N GLY A 44 -3.30 12.83 -14.24
CA GLY A 44 -2.50 12.59 -13.06
C GLY A 44 -2.65 11.17 -12.51
N PHE A 45 -3.87 10.62 -12.53
CA PHE A 45 -4.08 9.20 -12.17
C PHE A 45 -3.40 8.26 -13.15
N LEU A 46 -3.41 8.59 -14.45
CA LEU A 46 -2.69 7.81 -15.46
C LEU A 46 -1.18 7.82 -15.17
N ALA A 47 -0.60 8.98 -14.85
CA ALA A 47 0.81 9.08 -14.49
C ALA A 47 1.14 8.26 -13.22
N CYS A 48 0.29 8.34 -12.18
CA CYS A 48 0.45 7.52 -10.97
C CYS A 48 0.32 6.02 -11.28
N ALA A 49 -0.62 5.62 -12.14
CA ALA A 49 -0.77 4.23 -12.54
C ALA A 49 0.44 3.73 -13.33
N LEU A 50 0.97 4.54 -14.28
CA LEU A 50 2.17 4.19 -15.05
C LEU A 50 3.40 4.05 -14.14
N SER A 51 3.59 4.97 -13.20
CA SER A 51 4.68 4.87 -12.21
C SER A 51 4.57 3.59 -11.37
N LEU A 52 3.36 3.23 -10.95
CA LEU A 52 3.10 2.01 -10.20
C LEU A 52 3.40 0.76 -11.03
N VAL A 53 2.92 0.70 -12.28
CA VAL A 53 3.18 -0.42 -13.20
C VAL A 53 4.70 -0.59 -13.41
N LEU A 54 5.43 0.51 -13.58
CA LEU A 54 6.88 0.48 -13.73
C LEU A 54 7.56 -0.09 -12.46
N VAL A 55 7.13 0.34 -11.28
CA VAL A 55 7.64 -0.18 -10.01
C VAL A 55 7.31 -1.68 -9.86
N ILE A 56 6.09 -2.11 -10.20
CA ILE A 56 5.70 -3.53 -10.18
C ILE A 56 6.58 -4.35 -11.13
N ALA A 57 6.79 -3.87 -12.35
CA ALA A 57 7.62 -4.55 -13.34
C ALA A 57 9.07 -4.69 -12.86
N MET A 58 9.63 -3.65 -12.23
CA MET A 58 10.97 -3.68 -11.65
C MET A 58 11.06 -4.54 -10.38
N SER A 59 9.97 -4.71 -9.66
CA SER A 59 9.89 -5.52 -8.43
C SER A 59 9.94 -7.01 -8.69
N LYS A 60 9.61 -7.47 -9.91
CA LYS A 60 9.50 -8.90 -10.28
C LYS A 60 8.54 -9.70 -9.38
N VAL A 61 7.66 -9.05 -8.66
CA VAL A 61 6.62 -9.71 -7.86
C VAL A 61 5.52 -10.19 -8.81
N PRO A 62 5.10 -11.46 -8.74
CA PRO A 62 4.05 -11.97 -9.62
C PRO A 62 2.74 -11.21 -9.37
N THR A 63 2.14 -10.70 -10.45
CA THR A 63 0.90 -9.92 -10.42
C THR A 63 -0.25 -10.66 -9.73
N GLY A 64 -0.29 -11.98 -9.83
CA GLY A 64 -1.28 -12.80 -9.13
C GLY A 64 -1.20 -12.72 -7.61
N PHE A 65 0.00 -12.46 -7.05
CA PHE A 65 0.19 -12.29 -5.62
C PHE A 65 -0.32 -10.92 -5.16
N ILE A 66 -0.08 -9.89 -5.97
CA ILE A 66 -0.57 -8.52 -5.72
C ILE A 66 -2.10 -8.49 -5.79
N LEU A 67 -2.70 -9.15 -6.78
CA LEU A 67 -4.16 -9.25 -6.93
C LEU A 67 -4.84 -10.02 -5.77
N ARG A 68 -4.16 -11.00 -5.19
CA ARG A 68 -4.67 -11.67 -3.98
C ARG A 68 -4.77 -10.72 -2.78
N GLY A 69 -3.87 -9.76 -2.67
CA GLY A 69 -3.94 -8.69 -1.68
C GLY A 69 -5.13 -7.75 -1.86
N LEU A 70 -5.65 -7.62 -3.09
CA LEU A 70 -6.86 -6.83 -3.37
C LEU A 70 -8.16 -7.55 -2.98
N LYS A 71 -8.16 -8.88 -2.95
CA LYS A 71 -9.38 -9.67 -2.73
C LYS A 71 -10.20 -9.25 -1.50
N PRO A 72 -9.62 -9.07 -0.30
CA PRO A 72 -10.37 -8.62 0.88
C PRO A 72 -10.90 -7.19 0.75
N VAL A 73 -10.26 -6.38 -0.09
CA VAL A 73 -10.59 -4.96 -0.26
C VAL A 73 -11.66 -4.76 -1.33
N ILE A 74 -11.87 -5.73 -2.22
CA ILE A 74 -12.91 -5.66 -3.27
C ILE A 74 -14.28 -5.41 -2.63
N PHE A 75 -14.57 -6.03 -1.49
CA PHE A 75 -15.84 -5.83 -0.78
C PHE A 75 -16.03 -4.37 -0.37
N ILE A 76 -15.00 -3.78 0.25
CA ILE A 76 -15.03 -2.36 0.68
C ILE A 76 -15.14 -1.45 -0.55
N LEU A 77 -14.44 -1.79 -1.62
CA LEU A 77 -14.44 -1.01 -2.86
C LEU A 77 -15.83 -1.02 -3.51
N VAL A 78 -16.48 -2.17 -3.63
CA VAL A 78 -17.84 -2.30 -4.17
C VAL A 78 -18.83 -1.54 -3.29
N PHE A 79 -18.70 -1.66 -1.97
CA PHE A 79 -19.54 -0.96 -1.01
C PHE A 79 -19.39 0.57 -1.14
N THR A 80 -18.14 1.07 -1.14
CA THR A 80 -17.86 2.51 -1.31
C THR A 80 -18.34 3.02 -2.67
N PHE A 81 -18.13 2.25 -3.73
CA PHE A 81 -18.61 2.57 -5.08
C PHE A 81 -20.12 2.70 -5.10
N SER A 82 -20.83 1.73 -4.52
CA SER A 82 -22.30 1.75 -4.41
C SER A 82 -22.80 2.98 -3.63
N LEU A 83 -22.19 3.26 -2.46
CA LEU A 83 -22.58 4.44 -1.68
C LEU A 83 -22.37 5.74 -2.45
N ASN A 84 -21.26 5.91 -3.13
CA ASN A 84 -20.98 7.14 -3.89
C ASN A 84 -21.96 7.35 -5.05
N ILE A 85 -22.39 6.28 -5.71
CA ILE A 85 -23.37 6.39 -6.81
C ILE A 85 -24.73 6.87 -6.31
N PHE A 86 -25.17 6.35 -5.15
CA PHE A 86 -26.54 6.57 -4.66
C PHE A 86 -26.67 7.76 -3.70
N MET A 87 -25.59 8.14 -3.01
CA MET A 87 -25.63 9.19 -1.97
C MET A 87 -25.21 10.58 -2.46
N ILE A 88 -24.62 10.69 -3.65
CA ILE A 88 -24.14 11.98 -4.14
C ILE A 88 -25.18 12.60 -5.06
N ASP A 89 -25.67 13.76 -4.65
CA ASP A 89 -26.66 14.56 -5.41
C ASP A 89 -26.02 15.10 -6.70
N GLY A 90 -26.80 15.04 -7.80
CA GLY A 90 -26.38 15.55 -9.10
C GLY A 90 -27.50 15.51 -10.13
N LYS A 91 -27.16 15.67 -11.42
CA LYS A 91 -28.14 15.47 -12.50
C LYS A 91 -28.46 13.99 -12.58
N VAL A 92 -29.75 13.67 -12.41
CA VAL A 92 -30.24 12.29 -12.50
C VAL A 92 -30.07 11.79 -13.93
N LEU A 93 -29.26 10.75 -14.12
CA LEU A 93 -29.08 10.05 -15.37
C LEU A 93 -30.12 8.94 -15.54
N TRP A 94 -30.44 8.26 -14.45
CA TRP A 94 -31.41 7.16 -14.46
C TRP A 94 -32.14 7.10 -13.12
N HIS A 95 -33.43 6.94 -13.19
CA HIS A 95 -34.31 6.82 -12.04
C HIS A 95 -34.77 5.36 -11.93
N PHE A 96 -34.39 4.69 -10.85
CA PHE A 96 -34.84 3.33 -10.56
C PHE A 96 -35.50 3.30 -9.18
N GLY A 97 -36.79 3.70 -9.13
CA GLY A 97 -37.57 3.74 -7.91
C GLY A 97 -37.02 4.75 -6.88
N PHE A 98 -36.47 4.23 -5.76
CA PHE A 98 -35.88 5.07 -4.69
C PHE A 98 -34.37 5.36 -4.92
N LEU A 99 -33.75 4.81 -5.94
CA LEU A 99 -32.34 4.93 -6.23
C LEU A 99 -32.13 5.79 -7.47
N GLU A 100 -31.48 6.93 -7.30
CA GLU A 100 -31.14 7.84 -8.38
C GLU A 100 -29.65 7.72 -8.70
N ILE A 101 -29.33 7.36 -9.93
CA ILE A 101 -27.96 7.38 -10.41
C ILE A 101 -27.67 8.76 -10.98
N THR A 102 -26.73 9.47 -10.33
CA THR A 102 -26.37 10.82 -10.72
C THR A 102 -25.04 10.85 -11.48
N ASP A 103 -24.90 11.80 -12.39
CA ASP A 103 -23.67 12.04 -13.14
C ASP A 103 -22.46 12.30 -12.22
N ARG A 104 -22.66 13.17 -11.22
CA ARG A 104 -21.62 13.45 -10.21
C ARG A 104 -21.32 12.25 -9.33
N GLY A 105 -22.33 11.48 -8.96
CA GLY A 105 -22.17 10.26 -8.17
C GLY A 105 -21.32 9.23 -8.90
N LEU A 106 -21.62 8.99 -10.17
CA LEU A 106 -20.86 8.07 -11.01
C LEU A 106 -19.39 8.52 -11.19
N TYR A 107 -19.20 9.81 -11.51
CA TYR A 107 -17.86 10.39 -11.65
C TYR A 107 -17.05 10.21 -10.36
N THR A 108 -17.63 10.58 -9.21
CA THR A 108 -16.96 10.49 -7.91
C THR A 108 -16.69 9.04 -7.51
N ALA A 109 -17.65 8.14 -7.77
CA ALA A 109 -17.49 6.72 -7.49
C ALA A 109 -16.31 6.11 -8.26
N VAL A 110 -16.19 6.41 -9.55
CA VAL A 110 -15.06 5.94 -10.38
C VAL A 110 -13.75 6.54 -9.90
N PHE A 111 -13.70 7.84 -9.63
CA PHE A 111 -12.50 8.53 -9.14
C PHE A 111 -12.02 7.97 -7.80
N MET A 112 -12.93 7.79 -6.85
CA MET A 112 -12.61 7.23 -5.52
C MET A 112 -12.17 5.77 -5.63
N SER A 113 -12.79 4.99 -6.50
CA SER A 113 -12.40 3.59 -6.71
C SER A 113 -10.99 3.47 -7.28
N ILE A 114 -10.65 4.26 -8.31
CA ILE A 114 -9.31 4.30 -8.88
C ILE A 114 -8.29 4.72 -7.81
N ARG A 115 -8.60 5.77 -7.03
CA ARG A 115 -7.75 6.24 -5.93
C ARG A 115 -7.47 5.14 -4.92
N LEU A 116 -8.52 4.44 -4.46
CA LEU A 116 -8.38 3.36 -3.49
C LEU A 116 -7.54 2.20 -4.05
N ILE A 117 -7.77 1.79 -5.29
CA ILE A 117 -7.00 0.73 -5.94
C ILE A 117 -5.51 1.11 -6.00
N LEU A 118 -5.19 2.33 -6.45
CA LEU A 118 -3.81 2.80 -6.55
C LEU A 118 -3.12 2.88 -5.19
N LEU A 119 -3.82 3.37 -4.15
CA LEU A 119 -3.30 3.41 -2.79
C LEU A 119 -2.98 2.02 -2.25
N ILE A 120 -3.89 1.08 -2.42
CA ILE A 120 -3.71 -0.29 -1.93
C ILE A 120 -2.58 -0.99 -2.66
N LEU A 121 -2.52 -0.87 -3.98
CA LEU A 121 -1.44 -1.43 -4.78
C LEU A 121 -0.08 -0.84 -4.40
N GLY A 122 0.00 0.48 -4.22
CA GLY A 122 1.22 1.17 -3.82
C GLY A 122 1.74 0.72 -2.45
N THR A 123 0.86 0.64 -1.46
CA THR A 123 1.22 0.16 -0.10
C THR A 123 1.54 -1.33 -0.08
N SER A 124 0.84 -2.14 -0.88
CA SER A 124 1.10 -3.58 -1.01
C SER A 124 2.51 -3.87 -1.52
N ILE A 125 3.00 -3.08 -2.49
CA ILE A 125 4.37 -3.24 -3.00
C ILE A 125 5.39 -3.04 -1.88
N LEU A 126 5.22 -2.06 -1.01
CA LEU A 126 6.11 -1.84 0.14
C LEU A 126 6.13 -3.08 1.05
N THR A 127 4.96 -3.63 1.35
CA THR A 127 4.81 -4.82 2.20
C THR A 127 5.46 -6.05 1.57
N PHE A 128 5.31 -6.25 0.26
CA PHE A 128 5.90 -7.41 -0.44
C PHE A 128 7.40 -7.29 -0.66
N THR A 129 7.94 -6.06 -0.73
CA THR A 129 9.36 -5.82 -1.03
C THR A 129 10.21 -5.52 0.19
N THR A 130 9.61 -5.37 1.38
CA THR A 130 10.33 -4.99 2.60
C THR A 130 9.90 -5.87 3.76
N THR A 131 10.87 -6.50 4.42
CA THR A 131 10.58 -7.28 5.64
C THR A 131 10.21 -6.36 6.80
N PRO A 132 9.37 -6.80 7.77
CA PRO A 132 9.01 -5.99 8.94
C PRO A 132 10.22 -5.42 9.69
N ILE A 133 11.30 -6.21 9.83
CA ILE A 133 12.53 -5.79 10.51
C ILE A 133 13.19 -4.63 9.75
N LYS A 134 13.35 -4.76 8.42
CA LYS A 134 13.91 -3.68 7.59
C LYS A 134 13.02 -2.44 7.56
N LEU A 135 11.71 -2.63 7.65
CA LEU A 135 10.76 -1.53 7.71
C LEU A 135 10.95 -0.74 9.00
N THR A 136 11.06 -1.43 10.14
CA THR A 136 11.34 -0.83 11.45
C THR A 136 12.64 -0.06 11.47
N ASP A 137 13.74 -0.67 10.98
CA ASP A 137 15.04 0.01 10.85
C ASP A 137 14.96 1.23 9.94
N GLY A 138 14.15 1.16 8.88
CA GLY A 138 13.92 2.27 7.97
C GLY A 138 13.20 3.43 8.65
N ILE A 139 12.16 3.15 9.44
CA ILE A 139 11.39 4.13 10.19
C ILE A 139 12.26 4.78 11.27
N GLU A 140 13.01 3.98 12.05
CA GLU A 140 13.94 4.49 13.05
C GLU A 140 14.90 5.51 12.46
N LYS A 141 15.56 5.11 11.38
CA LYS A 141 16.52 5.97 10.71
C LYS A 141 15.89 7.20 10.07
N LEU A 142 14.63 7.14 9.67
CA LEU A 142 13.86 8.28 9.14
C LEU A 142 13.45 9.25 10.27
N LEU A 143 13.18 8.72 11.45
CA LEU A 143 12.81 9.49 12.64
C LEU A 143 14.04 10.07 13.39
N TRP A 144 15.24 9.56 13.12
CA TRP A 144 16.45 10.01 13.79
C TRP A 144 16.69 11.53 13.76
N PRO A 145 16.48 12.25 12.64
CA PRO A 145 16.60 13.72 12.66
C PRO A 145 15.60 14.41 13.60
N PHE A 146 14.45 13.77 13.87
CA PHE A 146 13.45 14.30 14.80
C PHE A 146 13.79 14.07 16.27
N SER A 147 14.79 13.25 16.59
CA SER A 147 15.30 13.09 17.95
C SER A 147 15.82 14.41 18.53
N LYS A 148 16.30 15.31 17.66
CA LYS A 148 16.75 16.65 18.04
C LYS A 148 15.61 17.58 18.51
N VAL A 149 14.37 17.24 18.24
CA VAL A 149 13.15 17.99 18.61
C VAL A 149 12.52 17.43 19.90
N GLY A 150 13.22 16.48 20.59
CA GLY A 150 12.76 15.92 21.86
C GLY A 150 11.91 14.64 21.77
N LEU A 151 11.79 14.05 20.58
CA LEU A 151 11.14 12.75 20.44
C LEU A 151 12.08 11.63 20.89
N PRO A 152 11.66 10.71 21.79
CA PRO A 152 12.48 9.58 22.27
C PRO A 152 12.55 8.48 21.19
N THR A 153 13.13 8.82 20.02
CA THR A 153 13.21 7.94 18.86
C THR A 153 14.04 6.69 19.14
N HIS A 154 15.05 6.82 20.00
CA HIS A 154 15.92 5.71 20.38
C HIS A 154 15.19 4.67 21.23
N ASP A 155 14.36 5.11 22.18
CA ASP A 155 13.59 4.21 23.05
C ASP A 155 12.52 3.47 22.25
N ILE A 156 11.85 4.15 21.33
CA ILE A 156 10.87 3.54 20.42
C ILE A 156 11.55 2.47 19.54
N ALA A 157 12.71 2.79 18.99
CA ALA A 157 13.48 1.86 18.15
C ALA A 157 13.95 0.64 18.94
N MET A 158 14.45 0.83 20.15
CA MET A 158 14.82 -0.29 21.03
C MET A 158 13.62 -1.17 21.36
N MET A 159 12.49 -0.60 21.72
CA MET A 159 11.28 -1.37 22.01
C MET A 159 10.82 -2.17 20.79
N MET A 160 10.82 -1.57 19.59
CA MET A 160 10.44 -2.26 18.37
C MET A 160 11.41 -3.37 17.98
N SER A 161 12.72 -3.13 18.12
CA SER A 161 13.74 -4.14 17.79
C SER A 161 13.71 -5.32 18.76
N ILE A 162 13.48 -5.07 20.06
CA ILE A 162 13.30 -6.12 21.06
C ILE A 162 12.01 -6.92 20.76
N ALA A 163 10.89 -6.24 20.48
CA ALA A 163 9.63 -6.91 20.16
C ALA A 163 9.78 -7.82 18.91
N LEU A 164 10.47 -7.36 17.88
CA LEU A 164 10.74 -8.14 16.67
C LEU A 164 11.71 -9.30 16.91
N ARG A 165 12.65 -9.17 17.86
CA ARG A 165 13.59 -10.24 18.23
C ARG A 165 12.90 -11.40 18.95
N PHE A 166 11.79 -11.14 19.62
CA PHE A 166 10.97 -12.19 20.25
C PHE A 166 10.10 -12.95 19.23
N ILE A 167 9.97 -12.45 17.98
CA ILE A 167 9.37 -13.22 16.90
C ILE A 167 10.38 -14.29 16.49
N PRO A 168 10.13 -15.59 16.72
CA PRO A 168 11.10 -16.65 16.45
C PRO A 168 11.44 -16.66 14.96
N ASP A 169 12.71 -16.37 14.67
CA ASP A 169 13.29 -16.48 13.32
C ASP A 169 13.38 -17.99 12.98
N ARG A 170 12.35 -18.52 12.33
CA ARG A 170 12.29 -19.93 11.93
C ARG A 170 13.19 -20.26 10.73
N ASP A 171 13.90 -19.26 10.18
CA ASP A 171 14.74 -19.47 9.00
C ASP A 171 16.15 -20.03 9.33
N ARG A 172 16.44 -20.34 10.60
CA ARG A 172 17.73 -20.90 11.01
C ARG A 172 17.75 -22.44 11.14
N LYS A 173 16.89 -23.16 10.45
CA LYS A 173 17.00 -24.62 10.39
C LYS A 173 17.04 -25.11 8.94
N SER A 174 18.17 -25.02 8.30
CA SER A 174 18.62 -26.01 7.32
C SER A 174 20.07 -25.77 6.89
N VAL A 175 21.01 -25.87 7.85
CA VAL A 175 22.39 -26.22 7.54
C VAL A 175 22.81 -27.23 8.61
N VAL A 176 22.50 -28.46 8.43
CA VAL A 176 23.27 -29.66 8.76
C VAL A 176 22.90 -30.70 7.74
#